data_054280f71fab5d12aa90e01ee31668ed
#
_entry.id   054280f71fab5d12aa90e01ee31668ed
#
_cell.length_a   1.000
_cell.length_b   1.000
_cell.length_c   1.000
_cell.angle_alpha   90.00
_cell.angle_beta   90.00
_cell.angle_gamma   90.00
#
_symmetry.space_group_name_H-M   'P 1'
#
loop_
_entity.id
_entity.type
_entity.pdbx_description
1 polymer ?
#
loop_
_entity_poly.entity_id
_entity_poly.type
_entity_poly.pdbx_seq_one_letter_code
_entity_poly.pdbx_strand_id
1 'polypeptide(L)'
;MSYLFKESNFNGDISKWDVSNVTDMNFMFETSKFNGDISNWNVSKVKDMSCMFEDSKFNGDISNWDVSNVTDMGEMFAGSKFNGDISRWDVSNVTDMHTMFEKTRFNGDISNWNVSNVTNMKWMFSESFFDSNISKWKLNPNCDISRMFEKCPIKEEYKPTMNITDIIKYKIN
;
A
#
# COMPACT_ATOMS: atom_id res chain seq x y z
N MET A 1 -17.29 0.29 -5.53
CA MET A 1 -17.40 -1.20 -5.48
C MET A 1 -16.92 -1.73 -4.12
N SER A 2 -17.04 -0.91 -3.12
CA SER A 2 -16.63 -1.22 -1.75
C SER A 2 -17.26 -2.53 -1.23
N TYR A 3 -16.48 -3.32 -0.48
CA TYR A 3 -16.91 -4.54 0.22
C TYR A 3 -17.43 -5.69 -0.67
N LEU A 4 -17.36 -5.61 -2.02
CA LEU A 4 -18.10 -6.53 -2.91
C LEU A 4 -17.72 -8.01 -2.72
N PHE A 5 -16.46 -8.30 -2.47
CA PHE A 5 -15.93 -9.66 -2.25
C PHE A 5 -15.24 -9.82 -0.89
N LYS A 6 -15.53 -8.91 0.06
CA LYS A 6 -15.03 -9.01 1.42
C LYS A 6 -15.36 -10.37 2.03
N GLU A 7 -14.35 -11.01 2.67
CA GLU A 7 -14.48 -12.33 3.32
C GLU A 7 -14.99 -13.45 2.39
N SER A 8 -14.89 -13.25 1.06
CA SER A 8 -15.48 -14.13 0.06
C SER A 8 -14.53 -15.28 -0.35
N ASN A 9 -15.13 -16.43 -0.61
CA ASN A 9 -14.45 -17.55 -1.27
C ASN A 9 -14.47 -17.46 -2.80
N PHE A 10 -15.04 -16.39 -3.37
CA PHE A 10 -15.12 -16.19 -4.80
C PHE A 10 -13.71 -16.10 -5.42
N ASN A 11 -13.49 -16.83 -6.51
CA ASN A 11 -12.28 -16.78 -7.32
C ASN A 11 -12.60 -17.02 -8.81
N GLY A 12 -13.76 -16.51 -9.25
CA GLY A 12 -14.20 -16.57 -10.65
C GLY A 12 -13.54 -15.50 -11.53
N ASP A 13 -13.74 -15.60 -12.83
CA ASP A 13 -13.20 -14.64 -13.81
C ASP A 13 -14.01 -13.33 -13.82
N ILE A 14 -13.32 -12.24 -13.48
CA ILE A 14 -13.82 -10.87 -13.51
C ILE A 14 -12.91 -9.96 -14.35
N SER A 15 -12.01 -10.54 -15.14
CA SER A 15 -11.00 -9.81 -15.94
C SER A 15 -11.62 -8.84 -16.94
N LYS A 16 -12.85 -9.11 -17.38
CA LYS A 16 -13.57 -8.30 -18.37
C LYS A 16 -14.52 -7.28 -17.77
N TRP A 17 -14.53 -7.12 -16.46
CA TRP A 17 -15.40 -6.13 -15.85
C TRP A 17 -14.97 -4.71 -16.21
N ASP A 18 -15.93 -3.88 -16.61
CA ASP A 18 -15.70 -2.44 -16.77
C ASP A 18 -15.79 -1.75 -15.41
N VAL A 19 -14.63 -1.40 -14.88
CA VAL A 19 -14.48 -0.67 -13.61
C VAL A 19 -14.09 0.80 -13.82
N SER A 20 -14.07 1.26 -15.07
CA SER A 20 -13.57 2.58 -15.48
C SER A 20 -14.30 3.79 -14.86
N ASN A 21 -15.47 3.56 -14.25
CA ASN A 21 -16.21 4.60 -13.53
C ASN A 21 -16.22 4.40 -12.00
N VAL A 22 -15.47 3.42 -11.51
CA VAL A 22 -15.37 3.16 -10.07
C VAL A 22 -14.43 4.19 -9.43
N THR A 23 -14.88 4.80 -8.35
CA THR A 23 -14.11 5.80 -7.58
C THR A 23 -13.70 5.29 -6.20
N ASP A 24 -14.27 4.17 -5.75
CA ASP A 24 -14.08 3.60 -4.43
C ASP A 24 -14.06 2.07 -4.51
N MET A 25 -12.92 1.48 -4.11
CA MET A 25 -12.66 0.04 -4.07
C MET A 25 -12.25 -0.43 -2.66
N ASN A 26 -12.54 0.38 -1.61
CA ASN A 26 -12.15 0.01 -0.26
C ASN A 26 -12.75 -1.34 0.16
N PHE A 27 -11.98 -2.14 0.90
CA PHE A 27 -12.36 -3.46 1.40
C PHE A 27 -12.82 -4.48 0.33
N MET A 28 -12.62 -4.19 -0.98
CA MET A 28 -13.25 -5.00 -2.04
C MET A 28 -12.89 -6.49 -1.97
N PHE A 29 -11.66 -6.82 -1.63
CA PHE A 29 -11.14 -8.20 -1.52
C PHE A 29 -10.54 -8.50 -0.15
N GLU A 30 -10.88 -7.72 0.89
CA GLU A 30 -10.42 -7.95 2.25
C GLU A 30 -10.76 -9.39 2.68
N THR A 31 -9.76 -10.08 3.26
CA THR A 31 -9.88 -11.46 3.76
C THR A 31 -10.41 -12.44 2.70
N SER A 32 -10.27 -12.11 1.40
CA SER A 32 -10.81 -12.96 0.32
C SER A 32 -9.81 -13.98 -0.21
N LYS A 33 -10.35 -15.02 -0.86
CA LYS A 33 -9.54 -16.02 -1.60
C LYS A 33 -9.27 -15.64 -3.05
N PHE A 34 -9.76 -14.49 -3.49
CA PHE A 34 -9.58 -14.05 -4.87
C PHE A 34 -8.10 -13.89 -5.23
N ASN A 35 -7.71 -14.49 -6.35
CA ASN A 35 -6.38 -14.34 -6.95
C ASN A 35 -6.47 -14.42 -8.50
N GLY A 36 -7.59 -13.96 -9.06
CA GLY A 36 -7.83 -13.90 -10.49
C GLY A 36 -7.12 -12.74 -11.18
N ASP A 37 -7.16 -12.72 -12.50
CA ASP A 37 -6.57 -11.67 -13.32
C ASP A 37 -7.43 -10.40 -13.31
N ILE A 38 -6.83 -9.29 -12.87
CA ILE A 38 -7.39 -7.94 -12.89
C ILE A 38 -6.39 -6.92 -13.45
N SER A 39 -5.35 -7.40 -14.13
CA SER A 39 -4.25 -6.58 -14.66
C SER A 39 -4.72 -5.51 -15.65
N ASN A 40 -5.82 -5.77 -16.37
CA ASN A 40 -6.38 -4.88 -17.38
C ASN A 40 -7.48 -3.94 -16.84
N TRP A 41 -7.75 -3.94 -15.55
CA TRP A 41 -8.73 -3.02 -15.00
C TRP A 41 -8.28 -1.56 -15.13
N ASN A 42 -9.17 -0.71 -15.65
CA ASN A 42 -8.95 0.73 -15.65
C ASN A 42 -9.37 1.33 -14.30
N VAL A 43 -8.41 1.51 -13.42
CA VAL A 43 -8.61 2.05 -12.06
C VAL A 43 -8.31 3.57 -11.96
N SER A 44 -8.13 4.23 -13.09
CA SER A 44 -7.68 5.64 -13.16
C SER A 44 -8.60 6.66 -12.47
N LYS A 45 -9.85 6.30 -12.14
CA LYS A 45 -10.76 7.17 -11.39
C LYS A 45 -10.88 6.82 -9.90
N VAL A 46 -10.21 5.76 -9.46
CA VAL A 46 -10.28 5.34 -8.05
C VAL A 46 -9.54 6.34 -7.17
N LYS A 47 -10.16 6.69 -6.05
CA LYS A 47 -9.61 7.59 -5.03
C LYS A 47 -9.30 6.88 -3.73
N ASP A 48 -10.04 5.82 -3.43
CA ASP A 48 -9.93 5.06 -2.19
C ASP A 48 -9.71 3.57 -2.52
N MET A 49 -8.54 3.05 -2.12
CA MET A 49 -8.14 1.65 -2.19
C MET A 49 -7.80 1.09 -0.80
N SER A 50 -8.25 1.76 0.26
CA SER A 50 -7.96 1.33 1.64
C SER A 50 -8.49 -0.09 1.89
N CYS A 51 -7.70 -0.91 2.59
CA CYS A 51 -8.00 -2.31 2.93
C CYS A 51 -8.35 -3.21 1.72
N MET A 52 -8.09 -2.78 0.45
CA MET A 52 -8.59 -3.50 -0.73
C MET A 52 -8.17 -4.98 -0.76
N PHE A 53 -6.97 -5.30 -0.34
CA PHE A 53 -6.40 -6.66 -0.31
C PHE A 53 -5.90 -7.06 1.09
N GLU A 54 -6.39 -6.42 2.14
CA GLU A 54 -6.07 -6.76 3.52
C GLU A 54 -6.35 -8.24 3.79
N ASP A 55 -5.39 -8.96 4.41
CA ASP A 55 -5.45 -10.38 4.73
C ASP A 55 -5.83 -11.31 3.55
N SER A 56 -5.72 -10.82 2.31
CA SER A 56 -6.14 -11.57 1.12
C SER A 56 -5.09 -12.54 0.59
N LYS A 57 -5.53 -13.41 -0.34
CA LYS A 57 -4.65 -14.33 -1.08
C LYS A 57 -4.09 -13.72 -2.37
N PHE A 58 -4.52 -12.49 -2.70
CA PHE A 58 -4.17 -11.85 -3.95
C PHE A 58 -2.66 -11.65 -4.10
N ASN A 59 -2.12 -12.06 -5.24
CA ASN A 59 -0.74 -11.82 -5.67
C ASN A 59 -0.65 -11.70 -7.22
N GLY A 60 -1.72 -11.19 -7.84
CA GLY A 60 -1.79 -10.97 -9.28
C GLY A 60 -0.99 -9.74 -9.73
N ASP A 61 -0.85 -9.60 -11.04
CA ASP A 61 -0.16 -8.46 -11.66
C ASP A 61 -1.08 -7.22 -11.67
N ILE A 62 -0.60 -6.15 -11.04
CA ILE A 62 -1.23 -4.83 -11.01
C ILE A 62 -0.22 -3.72 -11.32
N SER A 63 0.91 -4.08 -11.93
CA SER A 63 2.02 -3.17 -12.22
C SER A 63 1.65 -2.03 -13.16
N ASN A 64 0.64 -2.24 -14.02
CA ASN A 64 0.17 -1.27 -14.99
C ASN A 64 -1.04 -0.42 -14.52
N TRP A 65 -1.48 -0.59 -13.28
CA TRP A 65 -2.58 0.24 -12.77
C TRP A 65 -2.19 1.72 -12.69
N ASP A 66 -3.04 2.58 -13.23
CA ASP A 66 -2.95 4.03 -13.03
C ASP A 66 -3.59 4.40 -11.68
N VAL A 67 -2.75 4.55 -10.67
CA VAL A 67 -3.16 4.91 -9.31
C VAL A 67 -2.96 6.41 -9.02
N SER A 68 -2.68 7.22 -10.03
CA SER A 68 -2.34 8.63 -9.89
C SER A 68 -3.44 9.50 -9.23
N ASN A 69 -4.68 9.03 -9.20
CA ASN A 69 -5.79 9.72 -8.53
C ASN A 69 -6.11 9.18 -7.14
N VAL A 70 -5.40 8.14 -6.67
CA VAL A 70 -5.63 7.55 -5.35
C VAL A 70 -5.10 8.48 -4.26
N THR A 71 -5.91 8.69 -3.23
CA THR A 71 -5.57 9.50 -2.05
C THR A 71 -5.43 8.69 -0.77
N ASP A 72 -6.05 7.51 -0.72
CA ASP A 72 -6.03 6.60 0.44
C ASP A 72 -5.63 5.18 0.01
N MET A 73 -4.52 4.68 0.58
CA MET A 73 -3.99 3.32 0.43
C MET A 73 -3.74 2.68 1.81
N GLY A 74 -4.38 3.20 2.86
CA GLY A 74 -4.25 2.64 4.22
C GLY A 74 -4.62 1.15 4.24
N GLU A 75 -3.81 0.31 4.88
CA GLU A 75 -4.04 -1.13 5.04
C GLU A 75 -4.16 -1.93 3.73
N MET A 76 -3.91 -1.31 2.54
CA MET A 76 -4.23 -1.93 1.24
C MET A 76 -3.71 -3.36 1.09
N PHE A 77 -2.54 -3.68 1.61
CA PHE A 77 -1.92 -5.01 1.53
C PHE A 77 -1.58 -5.61 2.90
N ALA A 78 -2.06 -5.01 4.00
CA ALA A 78 -1.77 -5.52 5.35
C ALA A 78 -2.10 -7.01 5.47
N GLY A 79 -1.19 -7.81 6.04
CA GLY A 79 -1.35 -9.27 6.21
C GLY A 79 -1.46 -10.09 4.92
N SER A 80 -1.42 -9.46 3.74
CA SER A 80 -1.68 -10.12 2.45
C SER A 80 -0.50 -10.96 1.94
N LYS A 81 -0.75 -11.70 0.84
CA LYS A 81 0.28 -12.46 0.10
C LYS A 81 0.97 -11.64 -0.99
N PHE A 82 0.54 -10.40 -1.20
CA PHE A 82 1.03 -9.58 -2.29
C PHE A 82 2.55 -9.35 -2.22
N ASN A 83 3.24 -9.58 -3.32
CA ASN A 83 4.65 -9.27 -3.53
C ASN A 83 4.93 -8.94 -5.01
N GLY A 84 3.96 -8.34 -5.70
CA GLY A 84 4.05 -7.93 -7.10
C GLY A 84 4.87 -6.66 -7.31
N ASP A 85 5.16 -6.34 -8.57
CA ASP A 85 5.85 -5.10 -8.95
C ASP A 85 4.88 -3.90 -8.95
N ILE A 86 5.19 -2.91 -8.12
CA ILE A 86 4.47 -1.64 -8.04
C ILE A 86 5.43 -0.44 -8.11
N SER A 87 6.65 -0.68 -8.61
CA SER A 87 7.72 0.32 -8.67
C SER A 87 7.36 1.54 -9.52
N ARG A 88 6.43 1.39 -10.48
CA ARG A 88 6.01 2.44 -11.41
C ARG A 88 4.75 3.20 -10.98
N TRP A 89 4.16 2.85 -9.85
CA TRP A 89 2.97 3.56 -9.38
C TRP A 89 3.28 5.02 -9.08
N ASP A 90 2.46 5.92 -9.60
CA ASP A 90 2.45 7.33 -9.21
C ASP A 90 1.60 7.51 -7.94
N VAL A 91 2.27 7.58 -6.80
CA VAL A 91 1.63 7.74 -5.48
C VAL A 91 1.67 9.20 -5.00
N SER A 92 1.97 10.14 -5.89
CA SER A 92 2.20 11.55 -5.51
C SER A 92 0.97 12.25 -4.92
N ASN A 93 -0.23 11.73 -5.15
CA ASN A 93 -1.48 12.24 -4.58
C ASN A 93 -1.93 11.52 -3.30
N VAL A 94 -1.23 10.45 -2.89
CA VAL A 94 -1.60 9.68 -1.70
C VAL A 94 -1.28 10.49 -0.43
N THR A 95 -2.23 10.52 0.48
CA THR A 95 -2.11 11.20 1.77
C THR A 95 -2.09 10.24 2.96
N ASP A 96 -2.63 9.03 2.79
CA ASP A 96 -2.65 7.99 3.81
C ASP A 96 -2.10 6.65 3.29
N MET A 97 -1.08 6.12 3.98
CA MET A 97 -0.44 4.82 3.74
C MET A 97 -0.26 4.06 5.06
N HIS A 98 -1.07 4.37 6.10
CA HIS A 98 -0.91 3.68 7.38
C HIS A 98 -1.07 2.18 7.20
N THR A 99 -0.24 1.41 7.89
CA THR A 99 -0.33 -0.05 7.94
C THR A 99 -0.25 -0.76 6.58
N MET A 100 0.02 -0.04 5.46
CA MET A 100 -0.14 -0.55 4.08
C MET A 100 0.57 -1.89 3.82
N PHE A 101 1.72 -2.13 4.41
CA PHE A 101 2.52 -3.36 4.27
C PHE A 101 2.79 -4.06 5.61
N GLU A 102 1.99 -3.80 6.63
CA GLU A 102 2.12 -4.48 7.93
C GLU A 102 2.00 -6.00 7.75
N LYS A 103 2.86 -6.76 8.42
CA LYS A 103 2.84 -8.24 8.41
C LYS A 103 2.90 -8.88 7.02
N THR A 104 3.51 -8.19 6.03
CA THR A 104 3.66 -8.71 4.67
C THR A 104 5.06 -9.26 4.40
N ARG A 105 5.17 -10.00 3.28
CA ARG A 105 6.47 -10.37 2.69
C ARG A 105 6.88 -9.46 1.54
N PHE A 106 6.15 -8.37 1.33
CA PHE A 106 6.49 -7.42 0.28
C PHE A 106 7.89 -6.86 0.50
N ASN A 107 8.71 -6.92 -0.54
CA ASN A 107 10.06 -6.38 -0.57
C ASN A 107 10.42 -5.80 -1.95
N GLY A 108 9.43 -5.29 -2.68
CA GLY A 108 9.61 -4.67 -3.99
C GLY A 108 10.36 -3.34 -3.93
N ASP A 109 10.89 -2.90 -5.07
CA ASP A 109 11.53 -1.60 -5.20
C ASP A 109 10.48 -0.49 -5.28
N ILE A 110 10.43 0.33 -4.24
CA ILE A 110 9.57 1.52 -4.16
C ILE A 110 10.41 2.78 -3.90
N SER A 111 11.72 2.73 -4.18
CA SER A 111 12.67 3.81 -3.92
C SER A 111 12.34 5.12 -4.66
N ASN A 112 11.62 5.02 -5.78
CA ASN A 112 11.26 6.16 -6.62
C ASN A 112 9.87 6.76 -6.29
N TRP A 113 9.14 6.23 -5.33
CA TRP A 113 7.86 6.80 -4.94
C TRP A 113 7.99 8.22 -4.42
N ASN A 114 7.16 9.12 -4.91
CA ASN A 114 7.03 10.47 -4.35
C ASN A 114 6.02 10.46 -3.20
N VAL A 115 6.53 10.38 -1.99
CA VAL A 115 5.71 10.30 -0.76
C VAL A 115 5.59 11.65 -0.03
N SER A 116 5.95 12.75 -0.67
CA SER A 116 6.02 14.07 -0.03
C SER A 116 4.66 14.62 0.42
N ASN A 117 3.55 14.08 -0.08
CA ASN A 117 2.19 14.46 0.32
C ASN A 117 1.61 13.54 1.39
N VAL A 118 2.26 12.41 1.72
CA VAL A 118 1.74 11.48 2.72
C VAL A 118 1.84 12.08 4.12
N THR A 119 0.73 12.08 4.83
CA THR A 119 0.62 12.60 6.19
C THR A 119 0.51 11.52 7.26
N ASN A 120 0.23 10.27 6.84
CA ASN A 120 0.10 9.13 7.74
C ASN A 120 0.79 7.89 7.15
N MET A 121 1.88 7.45 7.79
CA MET A 121 2.61 6.21 7.49
C MET A 121 2.79 5.36 8.76
N LYS A 122 1.89 5.57 9.75
CA LYS A 122 1.92 4.84 11.00
C LYS A 122 1.87 3.33 10.73
N TRP A 123 2.81 2.55 11.31
CA TRP A 123 2.94 1.10 11.16
C TRP A 123 3.13 0.59 9.70
N MET A 124 3.43 1.43 8.72
CA MET A 124 3.43 1.04 7.30
C MET A 124 4.20 -0.25 7.00
N PHE A 125 5.33 -0.51 7.63
CA PHE A 125 6.15 -1.71 7.46
C PHE A 125 6.32 -2.50 8.77
N SER A 126 5.45 -2.27 9.76
CA SER A 126 5.51 -2.98 11.03
C SER A 126 5.37 -4.49 10.84
N GLU A 127 6.22 -5.28 11.53
CA GLU A 127 6.23 -6.74 11.47
C GLU A 127 6.36 -7.32 10.03
N SER A 128 6.84 -6.52 9.07
CA SER A 128 7.05 -6.95 7.67
C SER A 128 8.46 -7.50 7.44
N PHE A 129 8.69 -8.01 6.23
CA PHE A 129 10.02 -8.45 5.76
C PHE A 129 10.71 -7.43 4.86
N PHE A 130 10.23 -6.17 4.85
CA PHE A 130 10.76 -5.12 4.00
C PHE A 130 12.19 -4.73 4.41
N ASP A 131 13.15 -4.81 3.47
CA ASP A 131 14.53 -4.39 3.66
C ASP A 131 15.11 -3.61 2.47
N SER A 132 14.25 -3.19 1.52
CA SER A 132 14.65 -2.41 0.35
C SER A 132 14.99 -0.96 0.71
N ASN A 133 15.86 -0.35 -0.11
CA ASN A 133 16.41 0.98 0.16
C ASN A 133 15.42 2.10 -0.23
N ILE A 134 14.93 2.82 0.76
CA ILE A 134 14.05 3.99 0.61
C ILE A 134 14.69 5.28 1.17
N SER A 135 16.01 5.33 1.31
CA SER A 135 16.72 6.48 1.86
C SER A 135 16.52 7.78 1.08
N LYS A 136 16.08 7.68 -0.19
CA LYS A 136 15.79 8.84 -1.05
C LYS A 136 14.42 9.48 -0.81
N TRP A 137 13.53 8.83 -0.07
CA TRP A 137 12.22 9.38 0.20
C TRP A 137 12.32 10.72 0.93
N LYS A 138 11.56 11.69 0.45
CA LYS A 138 11.39 12.99 1.10
C LYS A 138 10.05 12.97 1.83
N LEU A 139 10.10 12.76 3.14
CA LEU A 139 8.91 12.70 3.97
C LEU A 139 8.27 14.09 4.12
N ASN A 140 6.94 14.12 4.19
CA ASN A 140 6.22 15.30 4.63
C ASN A 140 6.62 15.62 6.08
N PRO A 141 6.97 16.87 6.42
CA PRO A 141 7.36 17.24 7.80
C PRO A 141 6.28 16.99 8.86
N ASN A 142 5.03 16.85 8.43
CA ASN A 142 3.89 16.59 9.32
C ASN A 142 3.42 15.11 9.26
N CYS A 143 4.17 14.23 8.59
CA CYS A 143 3.81 12.83 8.48
C CYS A 143 3.89 12.13 9.84
N ASP A 144 2.84 11.40 10.22
CA ASP A 144 2.92 10.46 11.34
C ASP A 144 3.63 9.18 10.86
N ILE A 145 4.83 8.95 11.37
CA ILE A 145 5.67 7.77 11.10
C ILE A 145 5.78 6.86 12.34
N SER A 146 4.89 7.02 13.31
CA SER A 146 4.90 6.24 14.56
C SER A 146 4.93 4.74 14.25
N ARG A 147 5.93 4.04 14.79
CA ARG A 147 6.13 2.60 14.62
C ARG A 147 6.24 2.11 13.17
N MET A 148 6.55 2.99 12.21
CA MET A 148 6.63 2.67 10.79
C MET A 148 7.48 1.42 10.49
N PHE A 149 8.56 1.21 11.23
CA PHE A 149 9.50 0.09 11.06
C PHE A 149 9.58 -0.81 12.30
N GLU A 150 8.52 -0.89 13.11
CA GLU A 150 8.51 -1.75 14.29
C GLU A 150 8.69 -3.21 13.89
N LYS A 151 9.71 -3.90 14.44
CA LYS A 151 10.07 -5.28 14.10
C LYS A 151 10.31 -5.53 12.60
N CYS A 152 10.72 -4.49 11.85
CA CYS A 152 11.07 -4.55 10.43
C CYS A 152 12.58 -4.68 10.26
N PRO A 153 13.11 -5.55 9.37
CA PRO A 153 14.55 -5.80 9.22
C PRO A 153 15.30 -4.71 8.47
N ILE A 154 14.64 -3.66 8.00
CA ILE A 154 15.26 -2.58 7.21
C ILE A 154 16.46 -1.98 7.93
N LYS A 155 17.59 -1.84 7.22
CA LYS A 155 18.81 -1.23 7.74
C LYS A 155 18.64 0.27 7.97
N GLU A 156 19.35 0.82 8.97
CA GLU A 156 19.29 2.27 9.26
C GLU A 156 19.65 3.13 8.06
N GLU A 157 20.70 2.76 7.30
CA GLU A 157 21.14 3.48 6.10
C GLU A 157 20.12 3.44 4.94
N TYR A 158 19.12 2.54 4.98
CA TYR A 158 18.07 2.42 3.96
C TYR A 158 16.79 3.18 4.33
N LYS A 159 16.68 3.66 5.56
CA LYS A 159 15.55 4.48 6.01
C LYS A 159 15.64 5.90 5.44
N PRO A 160 14.51 6.58 5.23
CA PRO A 160 14.51 7.98 4.87
C PRO A 160 15.16 8.83 5.97
N THR A 161 15.81 9.93 5.57
CA THR A 161 16.37 10.89 6.54
C THR A 161 15.23 11.53 7.32
N MET A 162 15.22 11.33 8.64
CA MET A 162 14.25 11.91 9.55
C MET A 162 14.85 13.15 10.22
N ASN A 163 14.08 14.22 10.34
CA ASN A 163 14.48 15.34 11.18
C ASN A 163 14.37 14.99 12.67
N ILE A 164 14.90 15.84 13.56
CA ILE A 164 14.93 15.59 15.00
C ILE A 164 13.50 15.42 15.58
N THR A 165 12.52 16.15 15.04
CA THR A 165 11.11 16.08 15.46
C THR A 165 10.50 14.72 15.11
N ASP A 166 10.82 14.18 13.94
CA ASP A 166 10.36 12.85 13.48
C ASP A 166 10.98 11.75 14.34
N ILE A 167 12.28 11.87 14.68
CA ILE A 167 12.97 10.92 15.57
C ILE A 167 12.32 10.87 16.96
N ILE A 168 11.88 12.00 17.49
CA ILE A 168 11.18 12.07 18.78
C ILE A 168 9.85 11.34 18.70
N LYS A 169 9.03 11.62 17.68
CA LYS A 169 7.74 10.93 17.45
C LYS A 169 7.92 9.41 17.29
N TYR A 170 8.97 8.99 16.58
CA TYR A 170 9.26 7.57 16.34
C TYR A 170 9.67 6.80 17.60
N LYS A 171 10.39 7.45 18.56
CA LYS A 171 10.97 6.80 19.75
C LYS A 171 10.12 6.86 21.02
N ILE A 172 9.14 7.76 21.10
CA ILE A 172 8.38 8.02 22.34
C ILE A 172 7.04 7.26 22.38
N ASN A 173 6.59 6.67 21.29
CA ASN A 173 5.36 5.89 21.20
C ASN A 173 5.68 4.42 20.92
#